data_5c131a2efa5c4dce127955f84c316fdb
#
_entry.id   5c131a2efa5c4dce127955f84c316fdb
#
_cell.length_a   1.000
_cell.length_b   1.000
_cell.length_c   1.000
_cell.angle_alpha   90.00
_cell.angle_beta   90.00
_cell.angle_gamma   90.00
#
_symmetry.space_group_name_H-M   'P 1'
#
loop_
_entity.id
_entity.type
_entity.pdbx_description
1 polymer ?
#
loop_
_entity_poly.entity_id
_entity_poly.type
_entity_poly.pdbx_seq_one_letter_code
_entity_poly.pdbx_strand_id
1 'polypeptide(L)'
;YEISECLVGSEMCIRDRPTAHNPRIISGNVLTGRKTPADGFIGFYANMVTVIPEGNHYELLGWAMPRLNKFSVSRAYFSWLCPKKVYDLDTNLNGGERPFVVTGLYDKYLPMDIYPTYLLKAILAGDIDKMENLGIYEVVEEDFALCEFVDPSKIEMQQIIRDGINLMIKEA
;
A
#
# COMPACT_ATOMS: atom_id res chain seq x y z
N TYR A 1 -9.99 -14.23 -2.24
CA TYR A 1 -10.12 -12.89 -2.87
C TYR A 1 -11.03 -13.02 -4.08
N GLU A 2 -12.24 -12.50 -4.01
CA GLU A 2 -13.03 -12.30 -5.21
C GLU A 2 -12.72 -10.91 -5.74
N ILE A 3 -11.94 -10.85 -6.81
CA ILE A 3 -11.82 -9.66 -7.64
C ILE A 3 -13.09 -9.64 -8.48
N SER A 4 -14.03 -8.82 -8.09
CA SER A 4 -15.23 -8.61 -8.91
C SER A 4 -14.89 -7.54 -9.95
N GLU A 5 -14.63 -7.96 -11.19
CA GLU A 5 -14.63 -7.06 -12.34
C GLU A 5 -16.07 -6.60 -12.56
N CYS A 6 -16.44 -5.48 -11.96
CA CYS A 6 -17.73 -4.86 -12.15
C CYS A 6 -17.60 -3.63 -13.02
N LEU A 7 -18.19 -3.69 -14.19
CA LEU A 7 -18.43 -2.54 -15.07
C LEU A 7 -19.26 -1.46 -14.34
N VAL A 8 -18.97 -0.23 -14.68
CA VAL A 8 -19.65 1.00 -14.23
C VAL A 8 -21.17 0.78 -14.14
N GLY A 9 -21.72 0.90 -12.92
CA GLY A 9 -23.17 0.81 -12.68
C GLY A 9 -23.63 -0.30 -11.73
N SER A 10 -22.73 -1.09 -11.17
CA SER A 10 -23.10 -2.25 -10.38
C SER A 10 -22.88 -2.10 -8.86
N GLU A 11 -23.47 -1.05 -8.25
CA GLU A 11 -23.69 -1.03 -6.78
C GLU A 11 -24.34 -2.34 -6.28
N MET A 12 -25.17 -2.95 -7.12
CA MET A 12 -25.83 -4.23 -6.82
C MET A 12 -24.87 -5.40 -6.62
N CYS A 13 -23.79 -5.51 -7.41
CA CYS A 13 -22.90 -6.67 -7.33
C CYS A 13 -22.08 -6.73 -6.04
N ILE A 14 -21.72 -5.57 -5.49
CA ILE A 14 -20.96 -5.49 -4.24
C ILE A 14 -21.89 -5.69 -3.03
N ARG A 15 -23.10 -5.17 -3.10
CA ARG A 15 -24.09 -5.21 -2.03
C ARG A 15 -24.70 -6.59 -1.84
N ASP A 16 -24.89 -7.36 -2.93
CA ASP A 16 -25.54 -8.66 -2.89
C ASP A 16 -24.62 -9.84 -2.53
N ARG A 17 -23.31 -9.61 -2.45
CA ARG A 17 -22.33 -10.61 -2.00
C ARG A 17 -21.56 -10.15 -0.77
N PRO A 18 -22.14 -10.11 0.43
CA PRO A 18 -21.40 -9.84 1.65
C PRO A 18 -20.57 -11.08 2.03
N THR A 19 -19.43 -11.26 1.40
CA THR A 19 -18.50 -12.35 1.73
C THR A 19 -17.69 -12.07 3.00
N ALA A 20 -17.68 -10.83 3.46
CA ALA A 20 -16.92 -10.44 4.64
C ALA A 20 -17.79 -9.66 5.65
N HIS A 21 -17.63 -9.98 6.92
CA HIS A 21 -18.12 -9.14 8.01
C HIS A 21 -17.32 -7.84 7.99
N ASN A 22 -17.98 -6.68 7.78
CA ASN A 22 -17.36 -5.37 7.68
C ASN A 22 -16.34 -5.26 6.51
N PRO A 23 -16.79 -5.21 5.25
CA PRO A 23 -15.91 -5.15 4.09
C PRO A 23 -15.30 -3.76 3.91
N ARG A 24 -14.00 -3.71 3.58
CA ARG A 24 -13.35 -2.52 3.02
C ARG A 24 -13.47 -2.57 1.51
N ILE A 25 -14.11 -1.56 0.93
CA ILE A 25 -14.24 -1.38 -0.51
C ILE A 25 -13.12 -0.48 -1.00
N ILE A 26 -12.40 -0.93 -2.01
CA ILE A 26 -11.27 -0.23 -2.60
C ILE A 26 -11.57 -0.02 -4.08
N SER A 27 -11.54 1.24 -4.52
CA SER A 27 -11.57 1.59 -5.94
C SER A 27 -10.19 1.37 -6.54
N GLY A 28 -10.04 0.36 -7.37
CA GLY A 28 -8.77 -0.11 -7.89
C GLY A 28 -8.25 -1.38 -7.21
N ASN A 29 -6.95 -1.62 -7.28
CA ASN A 29 -6.28 -2.76 -6.67
C ASN A 29 -5.88 -2.48 -5.20
N VAL A 30 -5.35 -3.50 -4.52
CA VAL A 30 -4.95 -3.40 -3.11
C VAL A 30 -3.72 -2.50 -2.90
N LEU A 31 -2.85 -2.38 -3.91
CA LEU A 31 -1.57 -1.67 -3.80
C LEU A 31 -1.71 -0.16 -4.03
N THR A 32 -2.50 0.24 -5.04
CA THR A 32 -2.61 1.64 -5.48
C THR A 32 -4.02 2.20 -5.38
N GLY A 33 -4.98 1.35 -4.98
CA GLY A 33 -6.39 1.75 -4.90
C GLY A 33 -6.71 2.60 -3.67
N ARG A 34 -7.83 3.31 -3.74
CA ARG A 34 -8.31 4.18 -2.65
C ARG A 34 -9.53 3.59 -1.97
N LYS A 35 -9.57 3.67 -0.65
CA LYS A 35 -10.75 3.32 0.12
C LYS A 35 -11.94 4.17 -0.30
N THR A 36 -13.04 3.52 -0.63
CA THR A 36 -14.28 4.15 -1.06
C THR A 36 -15.40 3.75 -0.10
N PRO A 37 -16.26 4.68 0.35
CA PRO A 37 -17.43 4.34 1.13
C PRO A 37 -18.42 3.52 0.29
N ALA A 38 -19.31 2.78 0.95
CA ALA A 38 -20.26 1.88 0.27
C ALA A 38 -21.25 2.60 -0.65
N ASP A 39 -21.47 3.89 -0.42
CA ASP A 39 -22.32 4.79 -1.21
C ASP A 39 -21.50 5.69 -2.15
N GLY A 40 -20.18 5.46 -2.23
CA GLY A 40 -19.26 6.26 -3.03
C GLY A 40 -19.17 5.80 -4.49
N PHE A 41 -18.48 6.62 -5.28
CA PHE A 41 -18.22 6.36 -6.69
C PHE A 41 -16.84 5.76 -6.90
N ILE A 42 -16.72 4.90 -7.90
CA ILE A 42 -15.43 4.38 -8.37
C ILE A 42 -14.69 5.50 -9.09
N GLY A 43 -13.38 5.59 -8.90
CA GLY A 43 -12.54 6.56 -9.61
C GLY A 43 -12.62 6.39 -11.12
N PHE A 44 -12.54 7.49 -11.86
CA PHE A 44 -12.71 7.50 -13.32
C PHE A 44 -11.79 6.53 -14.06
N TYR A 45 -10.55 6.38 -13.58
CA TYR A 45 -9.54 5.49 -14.18
C TYR A 45 -9.51 4.09 -13.52
N ALA A 46 -10.32 3.83 -12.50
CA ALA A 46 -10.37 2.53 -11.88
C ALA A 46 -11.27 1.58 -12.69
N ASN A 47 -10.70 0.48 -13.15
CA ASN A 47 -11.40 -0.56 -13.92
C ASN A 47 -11.81 -1.76 -13.07
N MET A 48 -11.47 -1.77 -11.77
CA MET A 48 -11.77 -2.85 -10.85
C MET A 48 -12.16 -2.33 -9.47
N VAL A 49 -12.87 -3.14 -8.72
CA VAL A 49 -13.16 -2.92 -7.31
C VAL A 49 -12.65 -4.12 -6.51
N THR A 50 -11.86 -3.84 -5.50
CA THR A 50 -11.36 -4.87 -4.59
C THR A 50 -12.07 -4.78 -3.25
N VAL A 51 -12.55 -5.91 -2.75
CA VAL A 51 -13.21 -6.00 -1.45
C VAL A 51 -12.42 -6.93 -0.55
N ILE A 52 -11.97 -6.42 0.60
CA ILE A 52 -11.22 -7.19 1.60
C ILE A 52 -11.85 -6.99 2.98
N PRO A 53 -11.70 -7.96 3.91
CA PRO A 53 -12.19 -7.77 5.26
C PRO A 53 -11.43 -6.66 5.98
N GLU A 54 -12.16 -5.81 6.71
CA GLU A 54 -11.57 -4.79 7.58
C GLU A 54 -10.96 -5.46 8.81
N GLY A 55 -9.66 -5.27 9.02
CA GLY A 55 -8.95 -5.78 10.19
C GLY A 55 -9.00 -4.78 11.34
N ASN A 56 -9.60 -5.18 12.46
CA ASN A 56 -9.71 -4.35 13.67
C ASN A 56 -9.24 -5.11 14.92
N HIS A 57 -8.43 -6.14 14.77
CA HIS A 57 -8.01 -6.95 15.90
C HIS A 57 -6.52 -6.79 16.20
N TYR A 58 -6.22 -6.54 17.45
CA TYR A 58 -4.85 -6.47 17.94
C TYR A 58 -4.46 -7.81 18.58
N GLU A 59 -3.29 -8.32 18.21
CA GLU A 59 -2.75 -9.53 18.78
C GLU A 59 -1.59 -9.19 19.72
N LEU A 60 -1.76 -9.51 21.00
CA LEU A 60 -0.68 -9.37 21.97
C LEU A 60 0.48 -10.31 21.61
N LEU A 61 1.71 -9.76 21.53
CA LEU A 61 2.93 -10.50 21.17
C LEU A 61 2.86 -11.26 19.82
N GLY A 62 1.97 -10.86 18.94
CA GLY A 62 1.78 -11.51 17.63
C GLY A 62 3.05 -11.57 16.77
N TRP A 63 3.99 -10.66 16.99
CA TRP A 63 5.28 -10.58 16.29
C TRP A 63 6.32 -11.60 16.82
N ALA A 64 6.17 -12.09 18.05
CA ALA A 64 7.09 -13.03 18.69
C ALA A 64 6.71 -14.51 18.49
N MET A 65 5.48 -14.78 18.04
CA MET A 65 4.98 -16.14 17.86
C MET A 65 5.42 -16.71 16.51
N PRO A 66 5.96 -17.94 16.46
CA PRO A 66 6.21 -18.65 15.20
C PRO A 66 4.87 -18.99 14.55
N ARG A 67 4.45 -18.21 13.54
CA ARG A 67 3.15 -18.41 12.89
C ARG A 67 3.31 -18.99 11.50
N LEU A 68 2.46 -19.97 11.18
CA LEU A 68 2.35 -20.56 9.85
C LEU A 68 1.34 -19.81 8.96
N ASN A 69 0.51 -18.94 9.54
CA ASN A 69 -0.64 -18.32 8.87
C ASN A 69 -0.42 -16.85 8.48
N LYS A 70 0.67 -16.22 8.91
CA LYS A 70 0.96 -14.82 8.59
C LYS A 70 1.96 -14.72 7.46
N PHE A 71 1.66 -13.85 6.51
CA PHE A 71 2.59 -13.48 5.45
C PHE A 71 3.69 -12.56 5.99
N SER A 72 4.92 -12.74 5.53
CA SER A 72 6.04 -11.86 5.83
C SER A 72 7.04 -11.86 4.68
N VAL A 73 7.29 -10.70 4.10
CA VAL A 73 8.30 -10.51 3.06
C VAL A 73 9.70 -10.84 3.58
N SER A 74 9.99 -10.45 4.82
CA SER A 74 11.28 -10.69 5.49
C SER A 74 11.49 -12.13 5.97
N ARG A 75 10.50 -13.03 5.74
CA ARG A 75 10.51 -14.42 6.23
C ARG A 75 10.66 -14.56 7.74
N ALA A 76 10.17 -13.58 8.49
CA ALA A 76 10.19 -13.60 9.96
C ALA A 76 9.31 -14.69 10.55
N TYR A 77 8.29 -15.16 9.83
CA TYR A 77 7.40 -16.26 10.23
C TYR A 77 7.73 -17.54 9.45
N PHE A 78 7.44 -18.70 10.04
CA PHE A 78 7.66 -19.99 9.39
C PHE A 78 6.71 -20.30 8.21
N SER A 79 5.82 -19.42 7.87
CA SER A 79 4.93 -19.55 6.72
C SER A 79 5.65 -19.74 5.38
N TRP A 80 6.90 -19.29 5.26
CA TRP A 80 7.74 -19.51 4.07
C TRP A 80 8.08 -20.98 3.80
N LEU A 81 7.93 -21.87 4.80
CA LEU A 81 8.08 -23.32 4.62
C LEU A 81 6.94 -23.92 3.78
N CYS A 82 5.83 -23.21 3.62
CA CYS A 82 4.67 -23.64 2.86
C CYS A 82 4.46 -22.75 1.61
N PRO A 83 5.24 -22.89 0.53
CA PRO A 83 5.25 -21.96 -0.60
C PRO A 83 3.94 -21.93 -1.41
N LYS A 84 3.11 -22.96 -1.30
CA LYS A 84 1.79 -23.03 -1.98
C LYS A 84 0.63 -22.55 -1.13
N LYS A 85 0.91 -21.95 0.02
CA LYS A 85 -0.14 -21.52 0.93
C LYS A 85 -0.81 -20.25 0.42
N VAL A 86 -2.14 -20.25 0.40
CA VAL A 86 -2.96 -19.07 0.22
C VAL A 86 -3.14 -18.39 1.57
N TYR A 87 -3.01 -17.07 1.60
CA TYR A 87 -3.15 -16.25 2.81
C TYR A 87 -4.45 -15.46 2.75
N ASP A 88 -5.22 -15.50 3.83
CA ASP A 88 -6.35 -14.61 4.02
C ASP A 88 -5.81 -13.29 4.60
N LEU A 89 -5.59 -12.33 3.72
CA LEU A 89 -5.12 -11.00 4.10
C LEU A 89 -6.32 -10.12 4.46
N ASP A 90 -6.16 -9.34 5.50
CA ASP A 90 -7.08 -8.28 5.91
C ASP A 90 -6.37 -6.92 5.91
N THR A 91 -7.06 -5.87 6.34
CA THR A 91 -6.47 -4.53 6.44
C THR A 91 -5.76 -4.29 7.77
N ASN A 92 -5.53 -5.31 8.57
CA ASN A 92 -4.90 -5.16 9.87
C ASN A 92 -3.41 -4.80 9.75
N LEU A 93 -3.03 -3.68 10.34
CA LEU A 93 -1.64 -3.26 10.41
C LEU A 93 -0.90 -4.09 11.48
N ASN A 94 -0.29 -5.21 11.05
CA ASN A 94 0.43 -6.11 11.95
C ASN A 94 1.74 -5.48 12.47
N GLY A 95 1.65 -4.67 13.49
CA GLY A 95 2.75 -3.90 14.10
C GLY A 95 2.43 -2.40 14.12
N GLY A 96 3.36 -1.57 14.59
CA GLY A 96 3.24 -0.11 14.62
C GLY A 96 4.09 0.54 13.53
N GLU A 97 3.75 1.77 13.20
CA GLU A 97 4.58 2.65 12.39
C GLU A 97 5.93 2.91 13.09
N ARG A 98 6.99 3.01 12.33
CA ARG A 98 8.35 3.20 12.82
C ARG A 98 9.04 4.33 12.07
N PRO A 99 10.10 4.93 12.66
CA PRO A 99 10.92 5.91 11.96
C PRO A 99 11.50 5.33 10.67
N PHE A 100 11.64 6.18 9.68
CA PHE A 100 12.19 5.85 8.38
C PHE A 100 13.66 5.42 8.48
N VAL A 101 14.00 4.24 8.01
CA VAL A 101 15.35 3.67 8.07
C VAL A 101 15.94 3.56 6.67
N VAL A 102 17.20 3.95 6.52
CA VAL A 102 17.96 3.77 5.26
C VAL A 102 18.44 2.33 5.19
N THR A 103 17.83 1.52 4.35
CA THR A 103 18.13 0.10 4.24
C THR A 103 18.64 -0.34 2.87
N GLY A 104 18.55 0.50 1.82
CA GLY A 104 18.75 0.07 0.43
C GLY A 104 17.76 -1.00 -0.04
N LEU A 105 16.67 -1.20 0.71
CA LEU A 105 15.66 -2.20 0.40
C LEU A 105 14.85 -1.79 -0.82
N TYR A 106 14.49 -0.51 -0.90
CA TYR A 106 13.59 0.01 -1.92
C TYR A 106 14.20 -0.02 -3.32
N ASP A 107 15.53 0.10 -3.43
CA ASP A 107 16.26 0.02 -4.71
C ASP A 107 16.05 -1.32 -5.44
N LYS A 108 15.63 -2.36 -4.71
CA LYS A 108 15.32 -3.68 -5.28
C LYS A 108 13.90 -3.78 -5.88
N TYR A 109 13.01 -2.88 -5.46
CA TYR A 109 11.59 -2.95 -5.80
C TYR A 109 11.14 -1.78 -6.67
N LEU A 110 11.90 -0.68 -6.69
CA LEU A 110 11.66 0.44 -7.60
C LEU A 110 12.28 0.11 -8.97
N PRO A 111 11.50 0.07 -10.05
CA PRO A 111 12.01 -0.29 -11.38
C PRO A 111 12.65 0.90 -12.13
N MET A 112 13.20 1.87 -11.40
CA MET A 112 13.74 3.12 -11.92
C MET A 112 15.12 3.39 -11.34
N ASP A 113 15.98 4.06 -12.10
CA ASP A 113 17.33 4.46 -11.67
C ASP A 113 17.30 5.77 -10.86
N ILE A 114 16.60 5.73 -9.74
CA ILE A 114 16.41 6.84 -8.80
C ILE A 114 16.79 6.35 -7.40
N TYR A 115 17.20 7.28 -6.54
CA TYR A 115 17.48 6.99 -5.14
C TYR A 115 16.24 7.18 -4.24
N PRO A 116 15.37 6.16 -4.07
CA PRO A 116 14.07 6.29 -3.44
C PRO A 116 14.15 6.80 -2.00
N THR A 117 15.09 6.29 -1.22
CA THR A 117 15.26 6.69 0.18
C THR A 117 15.65 8.18 0.33
N TYR A 118 16.48 8.67 -0.56
CA TYR A 118 16.92 10.07 -0.52
C TYR A 118 15.81 11.00 -0.99
N LEU A 119 15.07 10.61 -2.03
CA LEU A 119 13.93 11.36 -2.53
C LEU A 119 12.85 11.51 -1.45
N LEU A 120 12.44 10.41 -0.82
CA LEU A 120 11.46 10.45 0.28
C LEU A 120 11.89 11.33 1.43
N LYS A 121 13.19 11.32 1.79
CA LYS A 121 13.74 12.21 2.84
C LYS A 121 13.78 13.66 2.42
N ALA A 122 14.07 13.96 1.16
CA ALA A 122 14.04 15.33 0.65
C ALA A 122 12.62 15.90 0.69
N ILE A 123 11.62 15.10 0.34
CA ILE A 123 10.19 15.48 0.43
C ILE A 123 9.79 15.75 1.88
N LEU A 124 10.12 14.85 2.80
CA LEU A 124 9.81 15.01 4.22
C LEU A 124 10.54 16.23 4.85
N ALA A 125 11.69 16.61 4.31
CA ALA A 125 12.42 17.80 4.73
C ALA A 125 11.91 19.09 4.06
N GLY A 126 11.06 19.01 3.01
CA GLY A 126 10.60 20.15 2.23
C GLY A 126 11.71 20.82 1.40
N ASP A 127 12.76 20.06 1.03
CA ASP A 127 13.92 20.58 0.29
C ASP A 127 13.67 20.46 -1.22
N ILE A 128 13.14 21.54 -1.81
CA ILE A 128 12.72 21.61 -3.22
C ILE A 128 13.88 21.33 -4.16
N ASP A 129 15.03 21.97 -3.93
CA ASP A 129 16.21 21.80 -4.79
C ASP A 129 16.68 20.33 -4.83
N LYS A 130 16.63 19.66 -3.68
CA LYS A 130 16.96 18.23 -3.63
C LYS A 130 15.91 17.34 -4.24
N MET A 131 14.62 17.67 -4.12
CA MET A 131 13.55 16.93 -4.80
C MET A 131 13.75 16.95 -6.31
N GLU A 132 14.03 18.12 -6.90
CA GLU A 132 14.33 18.24 -8.33
C GLU A 132 15.55 17.42 -8.73
N ASN A 133 16.68 17.62 -8.02
CA ASN A 133 17.92 16.92 -8.33
C ASN A 133 17.82 15.39 -8.17
N LEU A 134 16.88 14.89 -7.38
CA LEU A 134 16.64 13.48 -7.15
C LEU A 134 15.54 12.91 -8.05
N GLY A 135 14.96 13.70 -8.96
CA GLY A 135 14.06 13.22 -9.99
C GLY A 135 12.59 13.13 -9.58
N ILE A 136 12.08 14.07 -8.76
CA ILE A 136 10.66 14.11 -8.36
C ILE A 136 9.70 14.16 -9.56
N TYR A 137 10.11 14.74 -10.68
CA TYR A 137 9.31 14.83 -11.90
C TYR A 137 9.24 13.55 -12.73
N GLU A 138 10.07 12.58 -12.41
CA GLU A 138 10.16 11.30 -13.14
C GLU A 138 9.32 10.21 -12.49
N VAL A 139 8.77 10.45 -11.31
CA VAL A 139 8.04 9.47 -10.52
C VAL A 139 6.58 9.81 -10.36
N VAL A 140 5.76 8.77 -10.22
CA VAL A 140 4.38 8.87 -9.76
C VAL A 140 4.21 8.05 -8.49
N GLU A 141 3.14 8.33 -7.75
CA GLU A 141 2.89 7.66 -6.46
C GLU A 141 2.79 6.13 -6.60
N GLU A 142 2.24 5.64 -7.70
CA GLU A 142 2.04 4.21 -7.97
C GLU A 142 3.37 3.44 -8.10
N ASP A 143 4.45 4.09 -8.51
CA ASP A 143 5.78 3.46 -8.62
C ASP A 143 6.30 3.01 -7.25
N PHE A 144 5.90 3.70 -6.19
CA PHE A 144 6.27 3.39 -4.81
C PHE A 144 5.38 2.36 -4.12
N ALA A 145 4.35 1.86 -4.79
CA ALA A 145 3.41 0.90 -4.20
C ALA A 145 4.08 -0.39 -3.70
N LEU A 146 5.03 -0.93 -4.47
CA LEU A 146 5.80 -2.11 -4.06
C LEU A 146 6.79 -1.79 -2.94
N CYS A 147 7.38 -0.59 -2.94
CA CYS A 147 8.26 -0.13 -1.87
C CYS A 147 7.50 -0.01 -0.55
N GLU A 148 6.30 0.56 -0.58
CA GLU A 148 5.40 0.67 0.57
C GLU A 148 4.98 -0.71 1.10
N PHE A 149 4.65 -1.66 0.19
CA PHE A 149 4.28 -3.02 0.58
C PHE A 149 5.40 -3.76 1.32
N VAL A 150 6.66 -3.57 0.94
CA VAL A 150 7.81 -4.25 1.57
C VAL A 150 8.39 -3.49 2.76
N ASP A 151 7.95 -2.27 3.00
CA ASP A 151 8.50 -1.39 4.02
C ASP A 151 8.30 -1.95 5.44
N PRO A 152 9.38 -2.22 6.19
CA PRO A 152 9.28 -2.63 7.57
C PRO A 152 8.83 -1.49 8.52
N SER A 153 8.98 -0.23 8.09
CA SER A 153 8.59 0.95 8.86
C SER A 153 7.11 1.29 8.74
N LYS A 154 6.44 0.76 7.70
CA LYS A 154 5.00 0.96 7.44
C LYS A 154 4.61 2.42 7.21
N ILE A 155 5.44 3.12 6.47
CA ILE A 155 5.23 4.52 6.10
C ILE A 155 4.39 4.56 4.82
N GLU A 156 3.46 5.50 4.73
CA GLU A 156 2.64 5.76 3.55
C GLU A 156 3.46 6.49 2.48
N MET A 157 4.29 5.75 1.75
CA MET A 157 5.22 6.33 0.77
C MET A 157 4.52 6.96 -0.41
N GLN A 158 3.43 6.37 -0.89
CA GLN A 158 2.64 6.92 -1.98
C GLN A 158 2.07 8.30 -1.60
N GLN A 159 1.62 8.46 -0.36
CA GLN A 159 1.14 9.76 0.12
C GLN A 159 2.27 10.79 0.19
N ILE A 160 3.45 10.40 0.65
CA ILE A 160 4.62 11.29 0.71
C ILE A 160 5.00 11.79 -0.70
N ILE A 161 5.05 10.91 -1.69
CA ILE A 161 5.33 11.28 -3.08
C ILE A 161 4.27 12.24 -3.62
N ARG A 162 2.99 11.96 -3.39
CA ARG A 162 1.88 12.84 -3.77
C ARG A 162 2.02 14.23 -3.16
N ASP A 163 2.35 14.30 -1.88
CA ASP A 163 2.54 15.58 -1.18
C ASP A 163 3.74 16.34 -1.73
N GLY A 164 4.83 15.63 -2.07
CA GLY A 164 6.00 16.20 -2.75
C GLY A 164 5.65 16.79 -4.11
N ILE A 165 4.95 16.05 -4.96
CA ILE A 165 4.51 16.52 -6.28
C ILE A 165 3.58 17.74 -6.13
N ASN A 166 2.64 17.69 -5.19
CA ASN A 166 1.75 18.82 -4.92
C ASN A 166 2.50 20.06 -4.43
N LEU A 167 3.56 19.89 -3.65
CA LEU A 167 4.43 20.98 -3.21
C LEU A 167 5.13 21.60 -4.41
N MET A 168 5.74 20.79 -5.28
CA MET A 168 6.42 21.27 -6.50
C MET A 168 5.47 22.06 -7.42
N ILE A 169 4.22 21.60 -7.59
CA ILE A 169 3.21 22.32 -8.40
C ILE A 169 2.85 23.68 -7.80
N LYS A 170 2.89 23.84 -6.47
CA LYS A 170 2.57 25.11 -5.80
C LYS A 170 3.70 26.12 -5.87
N GLU A 171 4.93 25.64 -5.91
CA GLU A 171 6.13 26.49 -5.89
C GLU A 171 6.63 26.81 -7.32
N ALA A 172 6.16 26.09 -8.34
CA ALA A 172 6.40 26.36 -9.75
C ALA A 172 5.52 27.50 -10.29
#